data_608d8d1f2c3e251caaeea2c44b8687af
#
_entry.id   608d8d1f2c3e251caaeea2c44b8687af
#
_cell.length_a   1.000
_cell.length_b   1.000
_cell.length_c   1.000
_cell.angle_alpha   90.00
_cell.angle_beta   90.00
_cell.angle_gamma   90.00
#
_symmetry.space_group_name_H-M   'P 1'
#
loop_
_entity.id
_entity.type
_entity.pdbx_description
1 polymer ?
#
loop_
_entity_poly.entity_id
_entity_poly.type
_entity_poly.pdbx_seq_one_letter_code
_entity_poly.pdbx_strand_id
1 'polypeptide(L)'
;MGSRIIIASKNPIKINATKLGFQKVYSNIDFECEGVSVPSDVSDQPMTNQETLQGAINRATHAKNGFPNAAFWVGIEGGIEKVGEEMMAFAWIVIVSTEATGKARTGTFFLPPKVVELINQGKELGEADDIVFGHSNSKQKNGAVGILTGNLIDRTQFYVEAMVLALIPFLNKEIY
;
A
#
# COMPACT_ATOMS: atom_id res chain seq x y z
N MET A 1 -13.13 -6.48 22.65
CA MET A 1 -13.30 -6.32 21.20
C MET A 1 -12.13 -6.99 20.52
N GLY A 2 -12.37 -7.80 19.51
CA GLY A 2 -11.35 -8.63 18.90
C GLY A 2 -10.20 -7.83 18.30
N SER A 3 -9.02 -8.40 18.41
CA SER A 3 -7.77 -7.91 17.80
C SER A 3 -7.70 -8.22 16.29
N ARG A 4 -8.82 -8.10 15.56
CA ARG A 4 -8.90 -8.42 14.13
C ARG A 4 -8.62 -7.19 13.27
N ILE A 5 -7.78 -7.39 12.25
CA ILE A 5 -7.47 -6.40 11.22
C ILE A 5 -7.93 -6.95 9.87
N ILE A 6 -8.78 -6.20 9.16
CA ILE A 6 -9.15 -6.50 7.79
C ILE A 6 -8.28 -5.70 6.84
N ILE A 7 -7.56 -6.40 5.98
CA ILE A 7 -6.70 -5.81 4.95
C ILE A 7 -7.40 -5.93 3.61
N ALA A 8 -7.67 -4.79 2.97
CA ALA A 8 -8.35 -4.69 1.68
C ALA A 8 -7.47 -5.15 0.50
N SER A 9 -6.86 -6.32 0.63
CA SER A 9 -5.99 -6.92 -0.37
C SER A 9 -5.76 -8.41 -0.08
N LYS A 10 -5.69 -9.23 -1.13
CA LYS A 10 -5.23 -10.63 -1.05
C LYS A 10 -3.71 -10.76 -1.30
N ASN A 11 -3.02 -9.66 -1.59
CA ASN A 11 -1.58 -9.69 -1.82
C ASN A 11 -0.83 -10.01 -0.52
N PRO A 12 -0.02 -11.11 -0.48
CA PRO A 12 0.65 -11.54 0.75
C PRO A 12 1.64 -10.51 1.29
N ILE A 13 2.27 -9.71 0.41
CA ILE A 13 3.19 -8.63 0.81
C ILE A 13 2.44 -7.55 1.59
N LYS A 14 1.27 -7.12 1.10
CA LYS A 14 0.44 -6.12 1.78
C LYS A 14 -0.07 -6.64 3.13
N ILE A 15 -0.46 -7.90 3.20
CA ILE A 15 -0.90 -8.56 4.44
C ILE A 15 0.26 -8.62 5.44
N ASN A 16 1.42 -9.09 5.02
CA ASN A 16 2.60 -9.21 5.87
C ASN A 16 3.11 -7.84 6.37
N ALA A 17 3.16 -6.84 5.47
CA ALA A 17 3.55 -5.48 5.85
C ALA A 17 2.60 -4.87 6.90
N THR A 18 1.29 -5.13 6.78
CA THR A 18 0.31 -4.71 7.79
C THR A 18 0.59 -5.37 9.13
N LYS A 19 0.75 -6.70 9.14
CA LYS A 19 1.07 -7.45 10.36
C LYS A 19 2.33 -6.91 11.04
N LEU A 20 3.40 -6.75 10.30
CA LEU A 20 4.69 -6.26 10.83
C LEU A 20 4.60 -4.81 11.33
N GLY A 21 3.89 -3.93 10.61
CA GLY A 21 3.69 -2.54 11.03
C GLY A 21 2.90 -2.45 12.34
N PHE A 22 1.81 -3.21 12.45
CA PHE A 22 1.04 -3.26 13.69
C PHE A 22 1.82 -3.88 14.85
N GLN A 23 2.59 -4.94 14.62
CA GLN A 23 3.45 -5.55 15.66
C GLN A 23 4.53 -4.59 16.19
N LYS A 24 5.07 -3.71 15.33
CA LYS A 24 6.04 -2.68 15.77
C LYS A 24 5.40 -1.68 16.73
N VAL A 25 4.14 -1.33 16.52
CA VAL A 25 3.42 -0.32 17.31
C VAL A 25 2.76 -0.95 18.55
N TYR A 26 2.17 -2.11 18.40
CA TYR A 26 1.42 -2.81 19.44
C TYR A 26 2.08 -4.16 19.75
N SER A 27 3.29 -4.12 20.28
CA SER A 27 4.14 -5.32 20.52
C SER A 27 3.49 -6.38 21.43
N ASN A 28 2.55 -5.97 22.29
CA ASN A 28 1.88 -6.85 23.27
C ASN A 28 0.51 -7.35 22.79
N ILE A 29 0.10 -7.03 21.55
CA ILE A 29 -1.19 -7.43 21.00
C ILE A 29 -0.95 -8.35 19.80
N ASP A 30 -1.50 -9.55 19.86
CA ASP A 30 -1.53 -10.44 18.68
C ASP A 30 -2.80 -10.17 17.88
N PHE A 31 -2.61 -9.60 16.69
CA PHE A 31 -3.70 -9.27 15.78
C PHE A 31 -3.95 -10.40 14.79
N GLU A 32 -5.21 -10.80 14.67
CA GLU A 32 -5.67 -11.64 13.58
C GLU A 32 -5.79 -10.80 12.30
N CYS A 33 -4.89 -11.03 11.35
CA CYS A 33 -4.83 -10.32 10.08
C CYS A 33 -5.52 -11.12 8.97
N GLU A 34 -6.60 -10.57 8.41
CA GLU A 34 -7.34 -11.18 7.30
C GLU A 34 -7.33 -10.31 6.05
N GLY A 35 -6.84 -10.87 4.93
CA GLY A 35 -6.89 -10.22 3.64
C GLY A 35 -8.21 -10.47 2.91
N VAL A 36 -8.85 -9.42 2.39
CA VAL A 36 -10.09 -9.48 1.64
C VAL A 36 -9.96 -8.81 0.28
N SER A 37 -10.77 -9.24 -0.69
CA SER A 37 -10.82 -8.59 -2.01
C SER A 37 -11.96 -7.59 -2.02
N VAL A 38 -11.62 -6.32 -2.26
CA VAL A 38 -12.59 -5.22 -2.43
C VAL A 38 -12.13 -4.31 -3.57
N PRO A 39 -13.03 -3.62 -4.27
CA PRO A 39 -12.65 -2.68 -5.33
C PRO A 39 -11.91 -1.46 -4.75
N SER A 40 -11.12 -0.81 -5.59
CA SER A 40 -10.50 0.50 -5.29
C SER A 40 -11.33 1.66 -5.85
N ASP A 41 -12.19 1.39 -6.82
CA ASP A 41 -12.98 2.38 -7.58
C ASP A 41 -12.12 3.51 -8.20
N VAL A 42 -10.89 3.17 -8.54
CA VAL A 42 -9.95 3.99 -9.31
C VAL A 42 -9.37 3.12 -10.43
N SER A 43 -8.55 3.70 -11.31
CA SER A 43 -7.92 2.94 -12.39
C SER A 43 -7.01 1.81 -11.84
N ASP A 44 -6.79 0.77 -12.65
CA ASP A 44 -5.90 -0.36 -12.31
C ASP A 44 -4.46 0.12 -12.03
N GLN A 45 -4.07 1.20 -12.70
CA GLN A 45 -2.83 1.94 -12.45
C GLN A 45 -3.17 3.40 -12.16
N PRO A 46 -3.31 3.80 -10.86
CA PRO A 46 -3.46 5.21 -10.50
C PRO A 46 -2.27 6.05 -10.95
N MET A 47 -2.56 7.14 -11.66
CA MET A 47 -1.56 7.99 -12.33
C MET A 47 -1.32 9.31 -11.60
N THR A 48 -1.94 9.52 -10.46
CA THR A 48 -1.76 10.72 -9.63
C THR A 48 -1.72 10.38 -8.15
N ASN A 49 -1.10 11.25 -7.37
CA ASN A 49 -1.09 11.15 -5.91
C ASN A 49 -2.51 11.14 -5.32
N GLN A 50 -3.39 11.98 -5.85
CA GLN A 50 -4.77 12.09 -5.38
C GLN A 50 -5.59 10.83 -5.69
N GLU A 51 -5.47 10.29 -6.90
CA GLU A 51 -6.16 9.07 -7.31
C GLU A 51 -5.70 7.88 -6.47
N THR A 52 -4.39 7.75 -6.24
CA THR A 52 -3.81 6.69 -5.40
C THR A 52 -4.31 6.77 -3.96
N LEU A 53 -4.36 7.97 -3.37
CA LEU A 53 -4.94 8.17 -2.04
C LEU A 53 -6.42 7.80 -2.02
N GLN A 54 -7.19 8.21 -3.02
CA GLN A 54 -8.60 7.89 -3.10
C GLN A 54 -8.82 6.38 -3.19
N GLY A 55 -8.04 5.67 -3.99
CA GLY A 55 -8.10 4.20 -4.06
C GLY A 55 -7.83 3.53 -2.71
N ALA A 56 -6.84 4.01 -1.95
CA ALA A 56 -6.58 3.49 -0.61
C ALA A 56 -7.74 3.77 0.38
N ILE A 57 -8.36 4.96 0.31
CA ILE A 57 -9.54 5.32 1.11
C ILE A 57 -10.71 4.41 0.75
N ASN A 58 -11.01 4.24 -0.54
CA ASN A 58 -12.11 3.41 -1.02
C ASN A 58 -11.95 1.97 -0.52
N ARG A 59 -10.76 1.39 -0.66
CA ARG A 59 -10.46 0.04 -0.18
C ARG A 59 -10.70 -0.11 1.33
N ALA A 60 -10.21 0.82 2.16
CA ALA A 60 -10.44 0.77 3.60
C ALA A 60 -11.93 0.88 3.96
N THR A 61 -12.66 1.77 3.26
CA THR A 61 -14.10 1.98 3.43
C THR A 61 -14.92 0.75 3.03
N HIS A 62 -14.62 0.17 1.88
CA HIS A 62 -15.30 -1.06 1.40
C HIS A 62 -15.03 -2.24 2.34
N ALA A 63 -13.79 -2.37 2.84
CA ALA A 63 -13.46 -3.38 3.83
C ALA A 63 -14.25 -3.19 5.13
N LYS A 64 -14.40 -1.93 5.61
CA LYS A 64 -15.20 -1.60 6.79
C LYS A 64 -16.67 -1.96 6.59
N ASN A 65 -17.24 -1.62 5.46
CA ASN A 65 -18.66 -1.87 5.15
C ASN A 65 -18.95 -3.36 4.97
N GLY A 66 -18.05 -4.09 4.30
CA GLY A 66 -18.24 -5.52 4.03
C GLY A 66 -17.88 -6.44 5.21
N PHE A 67 -17.01 -5.98 6.10
CA PHE A 67 -16.48 -6.77 7.23
C PHE A 67 -16.49 -5.93 8.53
N PRO A 68 -17.66 -5.58 9.07
CA PRO A 68 -17.78 -4.59 10.16
C PRO A 68 -17.17 -5.05 11.51
N ASN A 69 -16.98 -6.37 11.71
CA ASN A 69 -16.50 -6.92 12.98
C ASN A 69 -14.95 -6.97 13.03
N ALA A 70 -14.30 -5.82 13.04
CA ALA A 70 -12.85 -5.69 13.19
C ALA A 70 -12.49 -4.46 14.03
N ALA A 71 -11.25 -4.42 14.53
CA ALA A 71 -10.70 -3.25 15.20
C ALA A 71 -10.18 -2.22 14.20
N PHE A 72 -9.61 -2.72 13.09
CA PHE A 72 -9.02 -1.87 12.04
C PHE A 72 -9.32 -2.40 10.64
N TRP A 73 -9.43 -1.48 9.70
CA TRP A 73 -9.54 -1.73 8.27
C TRP A 73 -8.44 -0.99 7.53
N VAL A 74 -7.68 -1.72 6.72
CA VAL A 74 -6.47 -1.21 6.08
C VAL A 74 -6.61 -1.22 4.57
N GLY A 75 -6.55 -0.05 3.95
CA GLY A 75 -6.47 0.14 2.51
C GLY A 75 -5.04 0.47 2.09
N ILE A 76 -4.52 -0.21 1.08
CA ILE A 76 -3.20 0.02 0.51
C ILE A 76 -3.34 0.11 -1.00
N GLU A 77 -2.97 1.25 -1.57
CA GLU A 77 -2.98 1.45 -3.02
C GLU A 77 -1.63 1.94 -3.51
N GLY A 78 -1.10 1.30 -4.56
CA GLY A 78 0.10 1.74 -5.25
C GLY A 78 -0.25 2.64 -6.41
N GLY A 79 0.56 3.64 -6.66
CA GLY A 79 0.37 4.56 -7.78
C GLY A 79 1.67 5.16 -8.25
N ILE A 80 1.54 5.89 -9.32
CA ILE A 80 2.63 6.66 -9.93
C ILE A 80 2.16 8.09 -10.16
N GLU A 81 3.10 8.99 -10.35
CA GLU A 81 2.79 10.38 -10.67
C GLU A 81 3.88 10.95 -11.59
N LYS A 82 3.45 11.63 -12.64
CA LYS A 82 4.37 12.32 -13.54
C LYS A 82 4.82 13.64 -12.93
N VAL A 83 6.14 13.86 -12.93
CA VAL A 83 6.78 15.11 -12.45
C VAL A 83 7.73 15.60 -13.53
N GLY A 84 7.31 16.60 -14.30
CA GLY A 84 8.02 17.01 -15.51
C GLY A 84 8.07 15.86 -16.53
N GLU A 85 9.27 15.47 -16.94
CA GLU A 85 9.51 14.34 -17.84
C GLU A 85 9.73 13.01 -17.09
N GLU A 86 9.86 13.06 -15.77
CA GLU A 86 10.10 11.88 -14.94
C GLU A 86 8.79 11.33 -14.36
N MET A 87 8.84 10.12 -13.85
CA MET A 87 7.71 9.47 -13.21
C MET A 87 8.15 8.83 -11.89
N MET A 88 7.46 9.15 -10.81
CA MET A 88 7.73 8.58 -9.50
C MET A 88 6.70 7.55 -9.11
N ALA A 89 7.12 6.56 -8.31
CA ALA A 89 6.28 5.51 -7.76
C ALA A 89 6.22 5.59 -6.23
N PHE A 90 5.06 5.29 -5.67
CA PHE A 90 4.76 5.32 -4.23
C PHE A 90 3.53 4.46 -3.92
N ALA A 91 3.15 4.39 -2.65
CA ALA A 91 1.87 3.83 -2.24
C ALA A 91 1.27 4.67 -1.10
N TRP A 92 -0.06 4.71 -1.03
CA TRP A 92 -0.80 5.21 0.10
C TRP A 92 -1.30 4.09 1.00
N ILE A 93 -1.26 4.33 2.30
CA ILE A 93 -1.80 3.48 3.34
C ILE A 93 -2.84 4.28 4.10
N VAL A 94 -4.02 3.72 4.23
CA VAL A 94 -5.13 4.29 4.99
C VAL A 94 -5.58 3.25 6.02
N ILE A 95 -5.60 3.63 7.28
CA ILE A 95 -6.05 2.79 8.39
C ILE A 95 -7.27 3.46 9.01
N VAL A 96 -8.36 2.71 9.10
CA VAL A 96 -9.63 3.18 9.67
C VAL A 96 -9.95 2.34 10.90
N SER A 97 -10.40 2.98 11.97
CA SER A 97 -11.08 2.32 13.10
C SER A 97 -12.51 2.85 13.24
N THR A 98 -13.15 2.59 14.35
CA THR A 98 -14.44 3.21 14.70
C THR A 98 -14.27 4.66 15.17
N GLU A 99 -13.08 5.05 15.63
CA GLU A 99 -12.81 6.33 16.31
C GLU A 99 -11.99 7.28 15.43
N ALA A 100 -11.05 6.75 14.64
CA ALA A 100 -10.08 7.58 13.95
C ALA A 100 -9.71 7.02 12.57
N THR A 101 -9.08 7.86 11.76
CA THR A 101 -8.47 7.49 10.48
C THR A 101 -7.05 8.03 10.42
N GLY A 102 -6.10 7.14 10.11
CA GLY A 102 -4.73 7.51 9.87
C GLY A 102 -4.34 7.29 8.40
N LYS A 103 -3.45 8.12 7.89
CA LYS A 103 -3.00 8.07 6.50
C LYS A 103 -1.51 8.36 6.42
N ALA A 104 -0.80 7.61 5.58
CA ALA A 104 0.58 7.90 5.25
C ALA A 104 0.92 7.43 3.84
N ARG A 105 1.92 8.05 3.24
CA ARG A 105 2.50 7.67 1.97
C ARG A 105 3.87 7.05 2.22
N THR A 106 4.23 6.04 1.44
CA THR A 106 5.59 5.48 1.43
C THR A 106 6.61 6.51 0.98
N GLY A 107 7.88 6.24 1.16
CA GLY A 107 8.93 6.90 0.40
C GLY A 107 8.61 6.88 -1.10
N THR A 108 9.30 7.71 -1.86
CA THR A 108 9.08 7.89 -3.30
C THR A 108 10.40 7.63 -4.02
N PHE A 109 10.33 6.98 -5.17
CA PHE A 109 11.49 6.78 -6.05
C PHE A 109 11.10 7.00 -7.50
N PHE A 110 12.05 7.41 -8.32
CA PHE A 110 11.84 7.63 -9.74
C PHE A 110 12.04 6.36 -10.56
N LEU A 111 11.21 6.19 -11.58
CA LEU A 111 11.24 5.03 -12.46
C LEU A 111 12.26 5.22 -13.58
N PRO A 112 12.95 4.15 -14.03
CA PRO A 112 13.83 4.21 -15.17
C PRO A 112 13.10 4.62 -16.45
N PRO A 113 13.73 5.38 -17.38
CA PRO A 113 13.07 5.83 -18.61
C PRO A 113 12.42 4.72 -19.44
N LYS A 114 13.03 3.53 -19.50
CA LYS A 114 12.45 2.38 -20.21
C LYS A 114 11.14 1.88 -19.60
N VAL A 115 11.01 1.95 -18.27
CA VAL A 115 9.76 1.60 -17.57
C VAL A 115 8.70 2.67 -17.84
N VAL A 116 9.09 3.95 -17.78
CA VAL A 116 8.21 5.09 -18.08
C VAL A 116 7.67 5.02 -19.51
N GLU A 117 8.50 4.64 -20.48
CA GLU A 117 8.08 4.45 -21.86
C GLU A 117 6.96 3.41 -22.00
N LEU A 118 7.09 2.26 -21.35
CA LEU A 118 6.06 1.21 -21.36
C LEU A 118 4.77 1.63 -20.66
N ILE A 119 4.88 2.38 -19.57
CA ILE A 119 3.71 2.94 -18.88
C ILE A 119 2.98 3.94 -19.77
N ASN A 120 3.71 4.80 -20.48
CA ASN A 120 3.12 5.74 -21.45
C ASN A 120 2.43 5.02 -22.64
N GLN A 121 2.82 3.76 -22.92
CA GLN A 121 2.17 2.88 -23.87
C GLN A 121 0.96 2.12 -23.30
N GLY A 122 0.57 2.39 -22.04
CA GLY A 122 -0.60 1.82 -21.38
C GLY A 122 -0.31 0.55 -20.56
N LYS A 123 0.96 0.20 -20.29
CA LYS A 123 1.29 -0.91 -19.41
C LYS A 123 1.17 -0.50 -17.95
N GLU A 124 0.71 -1.44 -17.08
CA GLU A 124 0.85 -1.24 -15.64
C GLU A 124 2.32 -1.31 -15.21
N LEU A 125 2.67 -0.63 -14.11
CA LEU A 125 4.04 -0.64 -13.57
C LEU A 125 4.60 -2.06 -13.38
N GLY A 126 3.81 -2.98 -12.81
CA GLY A 126 4.27 -4.36 -12.60
C GLY A 126 4.54 -5.10 -13.91
N GLU A 127 3.76 -4.86 -14.96
CA GLU A 127 3.98 -5.42 -16.29
C GLU A 127 5.22 -4.81 -16.97
N ALA A 128 5.39 -3.51 -16.85
CA ALA A 128 6.54 -2.80 -17.37
C ALA A 128 7.85 -3.28 -16.72
N ASP A 129 7.84 -3.47 -15.39
CA ASP A 129 8.97 -4.04 -14.65
C ASP A 129 9.31 -5.47 -15.14
N ASP A 130 8.30 -6.32 -15.30
CA ASP A 130 8.51 -7.70 -15.78
C ASP A 130 9.15 -7.71 -17.17
N ILE A 131 8.74 -6.82 -18.05
CA ILE A 131 9.31 -6.68 -19.40
C ILE A 131 10.75 -6.17 -19.36
N VAL A 132 11.02 -5.09 -18.63
CA VAL A 132 12.34 -4.42 -18.63
C VAL A 132 13.41 -5.27 -17.93
N PHE A 133 13.04 -5.95 -16.85
CA PHE A 133 13.99 -6.67 -15.99
C PHE A 133 13.99 -8.19 -16.20
N GLY A 134 13.15 -8.70 -17.12
CA GLY A 134 13.09 -10.13 -17.42
C GLY A 134 12.53 -10.97 -16.24
N HIS A 135 11.67 -10.38 -15.42
CA HIS A 135 11.03 -11.04 -14.30
C HIS A 135 9.62 -11.53 -14.64
N SER A 136 9.01 -12.28 -13.75
CA SER A 136 7.61 -12.66 -13.79
C SER A 136 6.94 -12.45 -12.44
N ASN A 137 5.72 -11.90 -12.45
CA ASN A 137 4.94 -11.62 -11.25
C ASN A 137 5.64 -10.71 -10.23
N SER A 138 6.37 -9.68 -10.68
CA SER A 138 7.01 -8.68 -9.81
C SER A 138 6.02 -8.04 -8.83
N LYS A 139 4.75 -7.88 -9.26
CA LYS A 139 3.63 -7.35 -8.46
C LYS A 139 3.35 -8.18 -7.19
N GLN A 140 3.67 -9.48 -7.19
CA GLN A 140 3.51 -10.38 -6.03
C GLN A 140 4.83 -10.67 -5.28
N LYS A 141 5.94 -10.16 -5.80
CA LYS A 141 7.28 -10.27 -5.23
C LYS A 141 7.75 -8.89 -4.76
N ASN A 142 9.04 -8.61 -4.91
CA ASN A 142 9.65 -7.39 -4.39
C ASN A 142 9.26 -6.09 -5.13
N GLY A 143 8.56 -6.18 -6.28
CA GLY A 143 8.12 -5.04 -7.08
C GLY A 143 9.28 -4.16 -7.57
N ALA A 144 8.96 -3.01 -8.15
CA ALA A 144 9.96 -2.06 -8.65
C ALA A 144 11.01 -1.68 -7.60
N VAL A 145 10.61 -1.38 -6.37
CA VAL A 145 11.54 -0.97 -5.31
C VAL A 145 12.59 -2.05 -5.01
N GLY A 146 12.19 -3.31 -4.92
CA GLY A 146 13.12 -4.40 -4.68
C GLY A 146 14.08 -4.62 -5.86
N ILE A 147 13.55 -4.60 -7.09
CA ILE A 147 14.34 -4.77 -8.30
C ILE A 147 15.39 -3.64 -8.42
N LEU A 148 14.95 -2.39 -8.32
CA LEU A 148 15.81 -1.22 -8.51
C LEU A 148 16.84 -1.02 -7.40
N THR A 149 16.58 -1.53 -6.20
CA THR A 149 17.54 -1.46 -5.08
C THR A 149 18.39 -2.72 -4.93
N GLY A 150 18.27 -3.70 -5.83
CA GLY A 150 18.97 -4.98 -5.67
C GLY A 150 18.56 -5.73 -4.41
N ASN A 151 17.29 -5.60 -4.01
CA ASN A 151 16.68 -6.14 -2.79
C ASN A 151 17.27 -5.58 -1.47
N LEU A 152 17.93 -4.43 -1.49
CA LEU A 152 18.33 -3.72 -0.26
C LEU A 152 17.09 -3.20 0.50
N ILE A 153 16.05 -2.83 -0.23
CA ILE A 153 14.72 -2.50 0.31
C ILE A 153 13.72 -3.43 -0.36
N ASP A 154 13.17 -4.37 0.38
CA ASP A 154 12.07 -5.18 -0.14
C ASP A 154 10.73 -4.41 -0.03
N ARG A 155 9.74 -4.89 -0.77
CA ARG A 155 8.43 -4.23 -0.82
C ARG A 155 7.68 -4.29 0.52
N THR A 156 7.94 -5.28 1.36
CA THR A 156 7.36 -5.38 2.69
C THR A 156 7.90 -4.26 3.57
N GLN A 157 9.22 -4.10 3.65
CA GLN A 157 9.87 -3.02 4.40
C GLN A 157 9.40 -1.65 3.93
N PHE A 158 9.30 -1.47 2.61
CA PHE A 158 8.82 -0.21 2.00
C PHE A 158 7.43 0.20 2.49
N TYR A 159 6.53 -0.76 2.74
CA TYR A 159 5.20 -0.49 3.30
C TYR A 159 5.20 -0.36 4.82
N VAL A 160 6.04 -1.09 5.54
CA VAL A 160 6.03 -1.13 7.01
C VAL A 160 6.24 0.24 7.64
N GLU A 161 7.16 1.04 7.12
CA GLU A 161 7.40 2.40 7.65
C GLU A 161 6.17 3.30 7.49
N ALA A 162 5.56 3.29 6.32
CA ALA A 162 4.34 4.05 6.08
C ALA A 162 3.15 3.52 6.90
N MET A 163 3.10 2.21 7.18
CA MET A 163 2.11 1.62 8.08
C MET A 163 2.25 2.19 9.50
N VAL A 164 3.47 2.26 10.03
CA VAL A 164 3.74 2.87 11.34
C VAL A 164 3.34 4.35 11.37
N LEU A 165 3.67 5.10 10.33
CA LEU A 165 3.27 6.51 10.21
C LEU A 165 1.75 6.68 10.14
N ALA A 166 1.04 5.79 9.45
CA ALA A 166 -0.42 5.82 9.39
C ALA A 166 -1.08 5.47 10.74
N LEU A 167 -0.34 4.86 11.67
CA LEU A 167 -0.82 4.56 13.02
C LEU A 167 -0.65 5.74 14.01
N ILE A 168 -0.01 6.84 13.63
CA ILE A 168 0.22 8.01 14.51
C ILE A 168 -1.06 8.50 15.20
N PRO A 169 -2.22 8.69 14.54
CA PRO A 169 -3.44 9.16 15.21
C PRO A 169 -3.95 8.21 16.30
N PHE A 170 -3.70 6.93 16.15
CA PHE A 170 -4.15 5.91 17.12
C PHE A 170 -3.24 5.83 18.35
N LEU A 171 -1.99 6.28 18.23
CA LEU A 171 -1.03 6.38 19.32
C LEU A 171 -1.17 7.68 20.11
N ASN A 172 -1.73 8.70 19.50
CA ASN A 172 -1.78 10.06 20.04
C ASN A 172 -3.22 10.58 20.09
N LYS A 173 -4.15 9.78 20.61
CA LYS A 173 -5.59 10.05 20.61
C LYS A 173 -5.97 11.40 21.28
N GLU A 174 -5.15 11.85 22.21
CA GLU A 174 -5.38 13.11 22.96
C GLU A 174 -5.25 14.35 22.08
N ILE A 175 -4.58 14.25 20.94
CA ILE A 175 -4.28 15.39 20.06
C ILE A 175 -4.86 15.24 18.64
N TYR A 176 -5.54 14.11 18.36
CA TYR A 176 -6.27 13.82 17.11
C TYR A 176 -7.77 13.63 17.37
#